data_f1fe736055075af7b72248b3fc266e74
#
_entry.id   f1fe736055075af7b72248b3fc266e74
#
_cell.length_a   1.000
_cell.length_b   1.000
_cell.length_c   1.000
_cell.angle_alpha   90.00
_cell.angle_beta   90.00
_cell.angle_gamma   90.00
#
_symmetry.space_group_name_H-M   'P 1'
#
loop_
_entity.id
_entity.type
_entity.pdbx_description
1 polymer ?
#
loop_
_entity_poly.entity_id
_entity_poly.type
_entity_poly.pdbx_seq_one_letter_code
_entity_poly.pdbx_strand_id
1 'polypeptide(L)'
;RANYPSVGKRLDSSKVEDFNSIVSHMCIHLYKMAHTAIRRHDKNHLILGSFIKEWGLTGESWKAAAPYLDLIAPQHWNEEIDISDLSYAADLPMIVSDEDVGFHYPNQKGNLYKGLVSHEARGEIYQATMMRHYKDPQTMGATFCMCLYDQELAVVHKDQETGIYTIDGKPRPGLISHIRNINTQVYEHAPKPTNRKGLEKLDETLRELWEKHDIKAHLKK
;
A
#
# COMPACT_ATOMS: atom_id res chain seq x y z
N ARG A 1 -17.07 -22.19 12.51
CA ARG A 1 -16.62 -20.88 12.00
C ARG A 1 -16.12 -20.11 13.21
N ALA A 2 -14.81 -19.90 13.32
CA ALA A 2 -14.28 -19.02 14.35
C ALA A 2 -14.81 -17.60 14.11
N ASN A 3 -15.45 -17.03 15.11
CA ASN A 3 -15.82 -15.61 15.09
C ASN A 3 -14.53 -14.80 15.22
N TYR A 4 -13.95 -14.41 14.09
CA TYR A 4 -12.91 -13.38 14.11
C TYR A 4 -13.55 -12.09 14.63
N PRO A 5 -12.93 -11.41 15.58
CA PRO A 5 -13.43 -10.11 16.02
C PRO A 5 -13.48 -9.19 14.79
N SER A 6 -14.60 -8.55 14.60
CA SER A 6 -14.78 -7.58 13.52
C SER A 6 -13.66 -6.52 13.61
N VAL A 7 -13.02 -6.27 12.49
CA VAL A 7 -12.07 -5.17 12.31
C VAL A 7 -12.69 -3.90 12.93
N GLY A 8 -12.05 -3.36 13.97
CA GLY A 8 -12.55 -2.17 14.67
C GLY A 8 -12.71 -2.29 16.19
N LYS A 9 -12.69 -3.49 16.78
CA LYS A 9 -12.51 -3.62 18.23
C LYS A 9 -11.02 -3.70 18.53
N ARG A 10 -10.48 -2.67 19.18
CA ARG A 10 -9.12 -2.75 19.74
C ARG A 10 -9.01 -4.01 20.57
N LEU A 11 -8.07 -4.86 20.23
CA LEU A 11 -7.73 -6.00 21.06
C LEU A 11 -7.21 -5.46 22.40
N ASP A 12 -7.60 -6.10 23.48
CA ASP A 12 -7.00 -5.92 24.78
C ASP A 12 -5.47 -6.16 24.67
N SER A 13 -4.67 -5.37 25.37
CA SER A 13 -3.20 -5.40 25.26
C SER A 13 -2.60 -6.80 25.43
N SER A 14 -3.16 -7.61 26.34
CA SER A 14 -2.74 -9.00 26.54
C SER A 14 -2.99 -9.88 25.30
N LYS A 15 -4.11 -9.62 24.60
CA LYS A 15 -4.46 -10.35 23.37
C LYS A 15 -3.66 -9.91 22.15
N VAL A 16 -3.14 -8.67 22.16
CA VAL A 16 -2.25 -8.17 21.11
C VAL A 16 -0.91 -8.90 21.14
N GLU A 17 -0.36 -9.11 22.33
CA GLU A 17 0.90 -9.83 22.51
C GLU A 17 0.76 -11.30 22.06
N ASP A 18 -0.29 -12.00 22.50
CA ASP A 18 -0.57 -13.36 22.06
C ASP A 18 -0.76 -13.45 20.53
N PHE A 19 -1.51 -12.50 19.95
CA PHE A 19 -1.73 -12.44 18.51
C PHE A 19 -0.41 -12.23 17.76
N ASN A 20 0.42 -11.28 18.18
CA ASN A 20 1.72 -11.01 17.55
C ASN A 20 2.65 -12.22 17.64
N SER A 21 2.64 -12.93 18.77
CA SER A 21 3.40 -14.17 18.94
C SER A 21 2.96 -15.25 17.96
N ILE A 22 1.66 -15.50 17.84
CA ILE A 22 1.10 -16.48 16.91
C ILE A 22 1.44 -16.11 15.46
N VAL A 23 1.20 -14.85 15.07
CA VAL A 23 1.48 -14.38 13.71
C VAL A 23 2.97 -14.47 13.39
N SER A 24 3.84 -14.10 14.32
CA SER A 24 5.29 -14.22 14.13
C SER A 24 5.74 -15.68 13.93
N HIS A 25 5.19 -16.61 14.69
CA HIS A 25 5.44 -18.04 14.50
C HIS A 25 4.96 -18.54 13.13
N MET A 26 3.77 -18.12 12.70
CA MET A 26 3.25 -18.47 11.38
C MET A 26 4.15 -17.91 10.26
N CYS A 27 4.59 -16.67 10.38
CA CYS A 27 5.49 -16.02 9.41
C CYS A 27 6.84 -16.75 9.33
N ILE A 28 7.46 -17.06 10.46
CA ILE A 28 8.72 -17.83 10.50
C ILE A 28 8.53 -19.15 9.76
N HIS A 29 7.49 -19.89 10.08
CA HIS A 29 7.27 -21.21 9.48
C HIS A 29 7.03 -21.11 7.97
N LEU A 30 6.15 -20.22 7.55
CA LEU A 30 5.81 -19.99 6.14
C LEU A 30 7.05 -19.58 5.33
N TYR A 31 7.71 -18.51 5.76
CA TYR A 31 8.84 -17.96 5.00
C TYR A 31 10.05 -18.87 5.01
N LYS A 32 10.34 -19.55 6.12
CA LYS A 32 11.40 -20.57 6.18
C LYS A 32 11.14 -21.70 5.19
N MET A 33 9.92 -22.20 5.13
CA MET A 33 9.54 -23.28 4.22
C MET A 33 9.65 -22.80 2.75
N ALA A 34 9.09 -21.64 2.43
CA ALA A 34 9.18 -21.06 1.10
C ALA A 34 10.63 -20.78 0.68
N HIS A 35 11.42 -20.12 1.52
CA HIS A 35 12.83 -19.87 1.30
C HIS A 35 13.60 -21.16 1.02
N THR A 36 13.41 -22.18 1.87
CA THR A 36 14.11 -23.46 1.72
C THR A 36 13.75 -24.14 0.39
N ALA A 37 12.48 -24.10 0.00
CA ALA A 37 12.03 -24.66 -1.27
C ALA A 37 12.59 -23.92 -2.49
N ILE A 38 12.52 -22.58 -2.47
CA ILE A 38 13.02 -21.72 -3.55
C ILE A 38 14.53 -21.88 -3.72
N ARG A 39 15.30 -21.78 -2.63
CA ARG A 39 16.76 -21.81 -2.67
C ARG A 39 17.36 -23.15 -3.10
N ARG A 40 16.58 -24.24 -3.13
CA ARG A 40 16.97 -25.51 -3.77
C ARG A 40 17.11 -25.39 -5.29
N HIS A 41 16.33 -24.52 -5.91
CA HIS A 41 16.24 -24.40 -7.35
C HIS A 41 16.72 -23.05 -7.87
N ASP A 42 16.62 -22.00 -7.08
CA ASP A 42 16.99 -20.65 -7.44
C ASP A 42 17.78 -19.96 -6.32
N LYS A 43 19.02 -19.67 -6.63
CA LYS A 43 19.95 -18.99 -5.71
C LYS A 43 20.12 -17.51 -6.01
N ASN A 44 19.59 -17.03 -7.11
CA ASN A 44 19.93 -15.72 -7.67
C ASN A 44 18.81 -14.70 -7.54
N HIS A 45 17.54 -15.10 -7.65
CA HIS A 45 16.44 -14.16 -7.52
C HIS A 45 16.18 -13.78 -6.09
N LEU A 46 15.73 -12.55 -5.89
CA LEU A 46 15.33 -12.03 -4.58
C LEU A 46 14.02 -12.68 -4.12
N ILE A 47 13.95 -13.02 -2.85
CA ILE A 47 12.75 -13.51 -2.20
C ILE A 47 12.10 -12.36 -1.46
N LEU A 48 10.95 -11.93 -1.95
CA LEU A 48 10.11 -10.93 -1.31
C LEU A 48 9.20 -11.60 -0.29
N GLY A 49 8.88 -10.86 0.78
CA GLY A 49 7.73 -11.21 1.62
C GLY A 49 6.46 -11.21 0.79
N SER A 50 5.47 -12.00 1.19
CA SER A 50 4.20 -12.07 0.45
C SER A 50 3.40 -10.77 0.62
N PHE A 51 2.48 -10.56 -0.32
CA PHE A 51 1.48 -9.50 -0.32
C PHE A 51 0.52 -9.67 0.88
N ILE A 52 0.95 -9.27 2.07
CA ILE A 52 0.11 -9.32 3.27
C ILE A 52 -0.23 -7.89 3.65
N LYS A 53 -1.52 -7.66 3.87
CA LYS A 53 -2.02 -6.35 4.28
C LYS A 53 -1.38 -5.91 5.58
N GLU A 54 -1.07 -4.63 5.70
CA GLU A 54 -0.40 -4.01 6.84
C GLU A 54 -1.07 -4.32 8.19
N TRP A 55 -2.40 -4.47 8.21
CA TRP A 55 -3.14 -4.80 9.44
C TRP A 55 -3.02 -6.28 9.86
N GLY A 56 -2.38 -7.12 9.04
CA GLY A 56 -2.14 -8.54 9.34
C GLY A 56 -0.74 -8.83 9.86
N LEU A 57 0.23 -7.95 9.64
CA LEU A 57 1.61 -8.14 10.07
C LEU A 57 2.14 -6.89 10.78
N THR A 58 2.73 -7.12 11.94
CA THR A 58 3.44 -6.09 12.71
C THR A 58 4.91 -6.05 12.33
N GLY A 59 5.60 -4.98 12.79
CA GLY A 59 7.06 -4.92 12.66
C GLY A 59 7.78 -6.12 13.27
N GLU A 60 7.26 -6.67 14.38
CA GLU A 60 7.81 -7.88 15.01
C GLU A 60 7.66 -9.12 14.11
N SER A 61 6.53 -9.26 13.45
CA SER A 61 6.29 -10.37 12.52
C SER A 61 7.24 -10.29 11.32
N TRP A 62 7.45 -9.11 10.76
CA TRP A 62 8.41 -8.90 9.68
C TRP A 62 9.85 -9.12 10.14
N LYS A 63 10.23 -8.64 11.31
CA LYS A 63 11.54 -8.92 11.93
C LYS A 63 11.78 -10.42 12.11
N ALA A 64 10.77 -11.15 12.55
CA ALA A 64 10.84 -12.61 12.71
C ALA A 64 11.00 -13.33 11.36
N ALA A 65 10.40 -12.82 10.28
CA ALA A 65 10.50 -13.35 8.92
C ALA A 65 11.81 -12.97 8.22
N ALA A 66 12.45 -11.88 8.62
CA ALA A 66 13.61 -11.27 7.95
C ALA A 66 14.74 -12.25 7.59
N PRO A 67 15.11 -13.26 8.42
CA PRO A 67 16.17 -14.23 8.05
C PRO A 67 15.88 -15.06 6.80
N TYR A 68 14.65 -15.04 6.30
CA TYR A 68 14.19 -15.84 5.16
C TYR A 68 13.81 -14.98 3.95
N LEU A 69 14.01 -13.67 4.02
CA LEU A 69 13.63 -12.70 3.00
C LEU A 69 14.83 -11.85 2.59
N ASP A 70 14.84 -11.40 1.36
CA ASP A 70 15.80 -10.40 0.87
C ASP A 70 15.22 -8.99 0.99
N LEU A 71 13.89 -8.85 0.95
CA LEU A 71 13.15 -7.61 1.17
C LEU A 71 11.71 -7.91 1.62
N ILE A 72 11.06 -6.92 2.19
CA ILE A 72 9.63 -7.03 2.56
C ILE A 72 8.74 -6.39 1.49
N ALA A 73 7.51 -6.90 1.36
CA ALA A 73 6.54 -6.41 0.40
C ALA A 73 5.14 -6.23 1.03
N PRO A 74 4.97 -5.30 1.98
CA PRO A 74 3.67 -5.03 2.59
C PRO A 74 2.70 -4.42 1.58
N GLN A 75 1.41 -4.75 1.71
CA GLN A 75 0.34 -4.03 1.04
C GLN A 75 -0.03 -2.79 1.85
N HIS A 76 -0.06 -1.63 1.22
CA HIS A 76 -0.38 -0.37 1.86
C HIS A 76 -1.81 0.07 1.52
N TRP A 77 -2.74 -0.12 2.46
CA TRP A 77 -4.15 0.23 2.30
C TRP A 77 -4.67 1.13 3.42
N ASN A 78 -3.84 1.44 4.39
CA ASN A 78 -4.26 2.18 5.56
C ASN A 78 -3.24 3.28 5.91
N GLU A 79 -3.71 4.53 5.92
CA GLU A 79 -2.92 5.71 6.27
C GLU A 79 -2.53 5.79 7.75
N GLU A 80 -3.19 4.97 8.60
CA GLU A 80 -2.90 4.96 10.04
C GLU A 80 -1.59 4.23 10.38
N ILE A 81 -1.04 3.46 9.43
CA ILE A 81 0.18 2.68 9.63
C ILE A 81 1.30 3.30 8.81
N ASP A 82 2.34 3.75 9.47
CA ASP A 82 3.60 4.09 8.79
C ASP A 82 4.30 2.80 8.37
N ILE A 83 4.16 2.45 7.08
CA ILE A 83 4.78 1.24 6.53
C ILE A 83 6.31 1.27 6.59
N SER A 84 6.94 2.44 6.69
CA SER A 84 8.38 2.53 6.90
C SER A 84 8.80 1.90 8.22
N ASP A 85 7.97 1.97 9.26
CA ASP A 85 8.24 1.32 10.53
C ASP A 85 8.38 -0.20 10.40
N LEU A 86 7.67 -0.81 9.44
CA LEU A 86 7.79 -2.25 9.15
C LEU A 86 9.15 -2.59 8.57
N SER A 87 9.64 -1.79 7.63
CA SER A 87 10.96 -1.95 7.01
C SER A 87 12.09 -1.74 8.02
N TYR A 88 12.01 -0.69 8.81
CA TYR A 88 12.98 -0.43 9.88
C TYR A 88 12.98 -1.52 10.95
N ALA A 89 11.82 -2.06 11.32
CA ALA A 89 11.74 -3.17 12.29
C ALA A 89 12.35 -4.46 11.75
N ALA A 90 12.18 -4.73 10.46
CA ALA A 90 12.75 -5.90 9.78
C ALA A 90 14.24 -5.73 9.45
N ASP A 91 14.75 -4.52 9.43
CA ASP A 91 16.10 -4.17 8.92
C ASP A 91 16.31 -4.68 7.48
N LEU A 92 15.28 -4.55 6.64
CA LEU A 92 15.28 -4.97 5.26
C LEU A 92 14.72 -3.86 4.37
N PRO A 93 15.18 -3.74 3.11
CA PRO A 93 14.55 -2.87 2.14
C PRO A 93 13.10 -3.31 1.87
N MET A 94 12.31 -2.39 1.34
CA MET A 94 10.89 -2.58 1.11
C MET A 94 10.49 -2.25 -0.33
N ILE A 95 9.61 -3.06 -0.89
CA ILE A 95 8.77 -2.68 -2.03
C ILE A 95 7.33 -2.59 -1.52
N VAL A 96 6.73 -1.42 -1.61
CA VAL A 96 5.31 -1.27 -1.29
C VAL A 96 4.52 -2.00 -2.37
N SER A 97 3.87 -3.07 -1.97
CA SER A 97 3.03 -3.83 -2.89
C SER A 97 1.58 -3.37 -2.76
N ASP A 98 0.87 -3.34 -3.87
CA ASP A 98 -0.56 -3.07 -3.86
C ASP A 98 -0.91 -1.68 -3.27
N GLU A 99 -0.19 -0.65 -3.70
CA GLU A 99 -0.41 0.72 -3.27
C GLU A 99 -1.77 1.23 -3.75
N ASP A 100 -2.61 1.64 -2.80
CA ASP A 100 -3.94 2.18 -3.07
C ASP A 100 -3.92 3.71 -3.05
N VAL A 101 -4.24 4.31 -4.19
CA VAL A 101 -4.40 5.77 -4.33
C VAL A 101 -5.86 6.18 -4.44
N GLY A 102 -6.77 5.33 -3.99
CA GLY A 102 -8.21 5.59 -3.98
C GLY A 102 -8.88 5.37 -5.32
N PHE A 103 -10.20 5.45 -5.27
CA PHE A 103 -11.11 5.19 -6.38
C PHE A 103 -11.99 6.41 -6.66
N HIS A 104 -12.35 6.61 -7.90
CA HIS A 104 -13.42 7.53 -8.24
C HIS A 104 -14.75 6.80 -8.29
N TYR A 105 -15.80 7.38 -7.68
CA TYR A 105 -17.14 6.82 -7.61
C TYR A 105 -18.16 7.86 -8.12
N PRO A 106 -18.41 7.96 -9.42
CA PRO A 106 -19.26 9.01 -9.96
C PRO A 106 -20.72 8.90 -9.50
N ASN A 107 -21.18 7.71 -9.13
CA ASN A 107 -22.60 7.43 -8.90
C ASN A 107 -22.93 6.88 -7.51
N GLN A 108 -21.98 6.82 -6.56
CA GLN A 108 -22.23 6.19 -5.28
C GLN A 108 -22.51 7.15 -4.13
N LYS A 109 -23.65 6.92 -3.49
CA LYS A 109 -23.99 7.50 -2.21
C LYS A 109 -23.54 6.55 -1.09
N GLY A 110 -22.46 6.92 -0.39
CA GLY A 110 -22.15 6.30 0.91
C GLY A 110 -21.35 5.00 0.88
N ASN A 111 -20.31 4.91 0.10
CA ASN A 111 -19.46 3.72 0.12
C ASN A 111 -18.43 3.70 1.26
N LEU A 112 -18.04 2.46 1.65
CA LEU A 112 -17.12 2.17 2.75
C LEU A 112 -15.65 2.41 2.41
N TYR A 113 -15.30 2.57 1.14
CA TYR A 113 -13.94 2.77 0.67
C TYR A 113 -13.62 4.26 0.43
N LYS A 114 -12.34 4.57 0.36
CA LYS A 114 -11.83 5.92 0.08
C LYS A 114 -12.24 6.36 -1.32
N GLY A 115 -13.31 7.14 -1.41
CA GLY A 115 -13.79 7.68 -2.67
C GLY A 115 -13.22 9.07 -2.91
N LEU A 116 -12.71 9.32 -4.11
CA LEU A 116 -12.15 10.60 -4.52
C LEU A 116 -13.07 11.32 -5.52
N VAL A 117 -13.01 12.63 -5.48
CA VAL A 117 -13.91 13.50 -6.26
C VAL A 117 -13.63 13.48 -7.77
N SER A 118 -12.43 13.06 -8.19
CA SER A 118 -12.05 13.05 -9.61
C SER A 118 -10.80 12.20 -9.87
N HIS A 119 -10.52 11.90 -11.14
CA HIS A 119 -9.27 11.27 -11.57
C HIS A 119 -8.06 12.19 -11.46
N GLU A 120 -8.26 13.51 -11.50
CA GLU A 120 -7.21 14.48 -11.19
C GLU A 120 -6.79 14.36 -9.73
N ALA A 121 -7.75 14.31 -8.81
CA ALA A 121 -7.49 14.08 -7.38
C ALA A 121 -6.74 12.76 -7.12
N ARG A 122 -7.11 11.69 -7.84
CA ARG A 122 -6.35 10.42 -7.80
C ARG A 122 -4.91 10.61 -8.25
N GLY A 123 -4.70 11.40 -9.29
CA GLY A 123 -3.37 11.72 -9.81
C GLY A 123 -2.53 12.52 -8.81
N GLU A 124 -3.10 13.55 -8.18
CA GLU A 124 -2.41 14.33 -7.14
C GLU A 124 -1.97 13.44 -5.97
N ILE A 125 -2.85 12.55 -5.50
CA ILE A 125 -2.55 11.62 -4.41
C ILE A 125 -1.47 10.62 -4.85
N TYR A 126 -1.59 10.02 -6.04
CA TYR A 126 -0.56 9.13 -6.57
C TYR A 126 0.82 9.81 -6.60
N GLN A 127 0.88 11.03 -7.12
CA GLN A 127 2.14 11.76 -7.21
C GLN A 127 2.75 12.02 -5.82
N ALA A 128 1.94 12.42 -4.84
CA ALA A 128 2.40 12.67 -3.48
C ALA A 128 2.84 11.37 -2.79
N THR A 129 2.10 10.27 -2.96
CA THR A 129 2.43 8.95 -2.43
C THR A 129 3.76 8.45 -3.00
N MET A 130 3.93 8.51 -4.32
CA MET A 130 5.19 8.09 -4.94
C MET A 130 6.36 9.00 -4.51
N MET A 131 6.15 10.30 -4.37
CA MET A 131 7.18 11.20 -3.85
C MET A 131 7.60 10.81 -2.43
N ARG A 132 6.65 10.45 -1.58
CA ARG A 132 6.93 9.96 -0.22
C ARG A 132 7.76 8.67 -0.27
N HIS A 133 7.40 7.71 -1.12
CA HIS A 133 8.16 6.47 -1.28
C HIS A 133 9.58 6.71 -1.80
N TYR A 134 9.75 7.58 -2.79
CA TYR A 134 11.08 7.90 -3.33
C TYR A 134 11.98 8.64 -2.34
N LYS A 135 11.39 9.32 -1.35
CA LYS A 135 12.13 10.00 -0.28
C LYS A 135 12.52 9.06 0.87
N ASP A 136 11.88 7.92 0.98
CA ASP A 136 12.20 6.95 2.02
C ASP A 136 13.42 6.11 1.60
N PRO A 137 14.54 6.16 2.36
CA PRO A 137 15.75 5.42 2.01
C PRO A 137 15.59 3.89 2.08
N GLN A 138 14.55 3.39 2.75
CA GLN A 138 14.25 1.96 2.85
C GLN A 138 13.34 1.49 1.72
N THR A 139 12.61 2.38 1.05
CA THR A 139 11.68 2.01 -0.01
C THR A 139 12.38 1.96 -1.36
N MET A 140 12.40 0.79 -1.97
CA MET A 140 13.01 0.54 -3.28
C MET A 140 12.05 0.74 -4.45
N GLY A 141 10.75 0.79 -4.18
CA GLY A 141 9.72 0.98 -5.18
C GLY A 141 8.32 0.69 -4.64
N ALA A 142 7.35 0.88 -5.50
CA ALA A 142 5.96 0.56 -5.21
C ALA A 142 5.27 -0.02 -6.45
N THR A 143 4.28 -0.87 -6.23
CA THR A 143 3.40 -1.39 -7.27
C THR A 143 2.00 -0.81 -7.09
N PHE A 144 1.46 -0.28 -8.16
CA PHE A 144 0.13 0.30 -8.16
C PHE A 144 -0.93 -0.81 -8.16
N CYS A 145 -1.84 -0.79 -7.19
CA CYS A 145 -2.88 -1.80 -7.02
C CYS A 145 -3.92 -1.82 -8.15
N MET A 146 -4.02 -0.74 -8.90
CA MET A 146 -5.10 -0.55 -9.84
C MET A 146 -4.89 -1.33 -11.14
N CYS A 147 -5.97 -1.82 -11.69
CA CYS A 147 -5.97 -2.41 -13.01
C CYS A 147 -5.64 -1.38 -14.08
N LEU A 148 -5.07 -1.84 -15.20
CA LEU A 148 -4.85 -0.98 -16.36
C LEU A 148 -6.17 -0.41 -16.89
N TYR A 149 -7.21 -1.25 -16.91
CA TYR A 149 -8.58 -0.90 -17.33
C TYR A 149 -9.56 -1.00 -16.17
N ASP A 150 -10.65 -0.25 -16.23
CA ASP A 150 -11.77 -0.43 -15.31
C ASP A 150 -12.29 -1.87 -15.36
N GLN A 151 -12.66 -2.41 -14.20
CA GLN A 151 -13.21 -3.75 -14.10
C GLN A 151 -14.74 -3.73 -14.20
N GLU A 152 -15.27 -4.17 -15.33
CA GLU A 152 -16.72 -4.28 -15.52
C GLU A 152 -17.34 -5.46 -14.76
N LEU A 153 -16.56 -6.52 -14.54
CA LEU A 153 -17.03 -7.79 -14.04
C LEU A 153 -16.91 -7.99 -12.52
N ALA A 154 -16.36 -7.03 -11.80
CA ALA A 154 -16.25 -7.17 -10.36
C ALA A 154 -17.61 -6.93 -9.69
N VAL A 155 -18.25 -7.98 -9.29
CA VAL A 155 -19.53 -7.99 -8.57
C VAL A 155 -19.52 -7.07 -7.32
N VAL A 156 -18.33 -6.83 -6.78
CA VAL A 156 -18.11 -6.01 -5.57
C VAL A 156 -17.78 -4.54 -5.92
N HIS A 157 -17.33 -4.25 -7.14
CA HIS A 157 -16.77 -2.96 -7.54
C HIS A 157 -17.44 -2.36 -8.79
N LYS A 158 -18.68 -2.71 -9.04
CA LYS A 158 -19.43 -2.42 -10.25
C LYS A 158 -19.48 -0.95 -10.67
N ASP A 159 -19.35 -0.04 -9.71
CA ASP A 159 -19.44 1.40 -9.96
C ASP A 159 -18.11 2.14 -9.65
N GLN A 160 -17.02 1.41 -9.53
CA GLN A 160 -15.71 1.97 -9.27
C GLN A 160 -14.94 2.19 -10.57
N GLU A 161 -14.52 3.41 -10.77
CA GLU A 161 -13.56 3.74 -11.81
C GLU A 161 -12.14 3.60 -11.26
N THR A 162 -11.59 2.41 -11.37
CA THR A 162 -10.28 2.04 -10.77
C THR A 162 -9.13 2.14 -11.76
N GLY A 163 -9.40 1.94 -13.05
CA GLY A 163 -8.40 1.85 -14.09
C GLY A 163 -7.67 3.17 -14.41
N ILE A 164 -6.55 3.05 -15.09
CA ILE A 164 -5.84 4.14 -15.76
C ILE A 164 -6.57 4.48 -17.08
N TYR A 165 -7.20 3.48 -17.66
CA TYR A 165 -8.05 3.56 -18.83
C TYR A 165 -9.47 3.11 -18.47
N THR A 166 -10.45 3.65 -19.18
CA THR A 166 -11.83 3.14 -19.14
C THR A 166 -11.88 1.74 -19.76
N ILE A 167 -12.99 1.02 -19.58
CA ILE A 167 -13.15 -0.32 -20.15
C ILE A 167 -13.07 -0.35 -21.69
N ASP A 168 -13.48 0.73 -22.35
CA ASP A 168 -13.38 0.91 -23.79
C ASP A 168 -12.04 1.50 -24.27
N GLY A 169 -11.04 1.52 -23.39
CA GLY A 169 -9.67 1.91 -23.70
C GLY A 169 -9.41 3.41 -23.76
N LYS A 170 -10.33 4.25 -23.31
CA LYS A 170 -10.11 5.71 -23.26
C LYS A 170 -9.19 6.06 -22.09
N PRO A 171 -8.13 6.84 -22.32
CA PRO A 171 -7.25 7.27 -21.25
C PRO A 171 -7.94 8.24 -20.29
N ARG A 172 -7.46 8.28 -19.05
CA ARG A 172 -7.82 9.26 -18.01
C ARG A 172 -6.71 10.31 -17.89
N PRO A 173 -6.76 11.40 -18.65
CA PRO A 173 -5.62 12.33 -18.82
C PRO A 173 -5.13 12.92 -17.50
N GLY A 174 -6.05 13.30 -16.59
CA GLY A 174 -5.71 13.84 -15.28
C GLY A 174 -4.85 12.88 -14.46
N LEU A 175 -5.28 11.62 -14.36
CA LEU A 175 -4.50 10.59 -13.66
C LEU A 175 -3.17 10.28 -14.36
N ILE A 176 -3.20 10.10 -15.68
CA ILE A 176 -2.01 9.72 -16.47
C ILE A 176 -0.94 10.80 -16.44
N SER A 177 -1.31 12.08 -16.46
CA SER A 177 -0.36 13.19 -16.41
C SER A 177 0.48 13.15 -15.13
N HIS A 178 -0.17 12.93 -13.99
CA HIS A 178 0.50 12.83 -12.69
C HIS A 178 1.38 11.58 -12.60
N ILE A 179 0.88 10.42 -13.05
CA ILE A 179 1.66 9.17 -13.09
C ILE A 179 2.93 9.38 -13.93
N ARG A 180 2.79 9.95 -15.11
CA ARG A 180 3.93 10.20 -16.01
C ARG A 180 4.91 11.18 -15.39
N ASN A 181 4.42 12.28 -14.83
CA ASN A 181 5.24 13.31 -14.22
C ASN A 181 6.12 12.75 -13.09
N ILE A 182 5.55 12.02 -12.13
CA ILE A 182 6.33 11.50 -11.01
C ILE A 182 7.26 10.36 -11.41
N ASN A 183 6.83 9.47 -12.31
CA ASN A 183 7.63 8.33 -12.71
C ASN A 183 8.86 8.72 -13.55
N THR A 184 8.79 9.79 -14.35
CA THR A 184 9.98 10.31 -15.06
C THR A 184 11.01 10.88 -14.10
N GLN A 185 10.60 11.46 -12.98
CA GLN A 185 11.51 12.01 -11.98
C GLN A 185 12.40 10.95 -11.32
N VAL A 186 11.97 9.69 -11.28
CA VAL A 186 12.78 8.59 -10.73
C VAL A 186 14.06 8.37 -11.54
N TYR A 187 13.98 8.48 -12.85
CA TYR A 187 15.10 8.20 -13.75
C TYR A 187 15.96 9.43 -14.05
N GLU A 188 15.35 10.60 -14.05
CA GLU A 188 16.02 11.84 -14.45
C GLU A 188 16.49 12.65 -13.25
N HIS A 189 15.70 12.68 -12.20
CA HIS A 189 15.92 13.49 -11.01
C HIS A 189 15.48 12.74 -9.74
N ALA A 190 16.03 11.52 -9.54
CA ALA A 190 15.70 10.73 -8.35
C ALA A 190 15.72 11.59 -7.09
N PRO A 191 14.61 11.75 -6.38
CA PRO A 191 14.54 12.58 -5.19
C PRO A 191 15.57 12.09 -4.17
N LYS A 192 16.34 13.03 -3.59
CA LYS A 192 17.26 12.64 -2.52
C LYS A 192 16.47 12.09 -1.33
N PRO A 193 16.89 10.97 -0.73
CA PRO A 193 16.29 10.47 0.48
C PRO A 193 16.22 11.54 1.58
N THR A 194 15.21 11.47 2.42
CA THR A 194 15.05 12.37 3.56
C THR A 194 15.09 11.58 4.86
N ASN A 195 15.24 12.26 5.98
CA ASN A 195 15.16 11.65 7.29
C ASN A 195 13.68 11.47 7.72
N ARG A 196 13.46 10.80 8.86
CA ARG A 196 12.12 10.53 9.39
C ARG A 196 11.24 11.78 9.50
N LYS A 197 11.80 12.90 9.97
CA LYS A 197 11.07 14.18 10.08
C LYS A 197 10.61 14.72 8.71
N GLY A 198 11.42 14.50 7.68
CA GLY A 198 11.03 14.83 6.31
C GLY A 198 9.93 13.93 5.78
N LEU A 199 9.91 12.64 6.14
CA LEU A 199 8.83 11.70 5.78
C LEU A 199 7.53 12.07 6.49
N GLU A 200 7.56 12.38 7.79
CA GLU A 200 6.40 12.83 8.57
C GLU A 200 5.71 14.05 7.93
N LYS A 201 6.49 14.98 7.39
CA LYS A 201 5.95 16.14 6.67
C LYS A 201 5.27 15.74 5.36
N LEU A 202 5.79 14.75 4.65
CA LEU A 202 5.17 14.23 3.42
C LEU A 202 3.88 13.47 3.75
N ASP A 203 3.86 12.73 4.84
CA ASP A 203 2.66 12.03 5.33
C ASP A 203 1.56 13.03 5.75
N GLU A 204 1.94 14.15 6.36
CA GLU A 204 0.99 15.25 6.64
C GLU A 204 0.40 15.84 5.36
N THR A 205 1.24 16.12 4.37
CA THR A 205 0.78 16.59 3.05
C THR A 205 -0.17 15.59 2.38
N LEU A 206 0.13 14.30 2.45
CA LEU A 206 -0.73 13.25 1.93
C LEU A 206 -2.10 13.24 2.63
N ARG A 207 -2.11 13.36 3.95
CA ARG A 207 -3.35 13.41 4.74
C ARG A 207 -4.22 14.60 4.33
N GLU A 208 -3.61 15.79 4.18
CA GLU A 208 -4.32 16.99 3.72
C GLU A 208 -4.93 16.81 2.31
N LEU A 209 -4.19 16.15 1.40
CA LEU A 209 -4.71 15.86 0.05
C LEU A 209 -5.89 14.88 0.10
N TRP A 210 -5.81 13.84 0.93
CA TRP A 210 -6.91 12.90 1.11
C TRP A 210 -8.16 13.60 1.65
N GLU A 211 -8.00 14.43 2.68
CA GLU A 211 -9.12 15.20 3.26
C GLU A 211 -9.73 16.18 2.24
N LYS A 212 -8.89 16.85 1.46
CA LYS A 212 -9.32 17.77 0.39
C LYS A 212 -10.15 17.07 -0.67
N HIS A 213 -9.81 15.85 -1.01
CA HIS A 213 -10.36 15.13 -2.16
C HIS A 213 -11.37 14.03 -1.81
N ASP A 214 -11.61 13.77 -0.51
CA ASP A 214 -12.60 12.76 -0.08
C ASP A 214 -14.01 13.15 -0.55
N ILE A 215 -14.61 12.27 -1.34
CA ILE A 215 -15.97 12.47 -1.86
C ILE A 215 -17.00 12.65 -0.74
N LYS A 216 -16.79 12.04 0.44
CA LYS A 216 -17.70 12.18 1.59
C LYS A 216 -17.73 13.61 2.13
N ALA A 217 -16.61 14.34 2.04
CA ALA A 217 -16.56 15.75 2.44
C ALA A 217 -17.37 16.64 1.51
N HIS A 218 -17.55 16.24 0.24
CA HIS A 218 -18.29 16.99 -0.78
C HIS A 218 -19.76 16.60 -0.87
N LEU A 219 -20.16 15.44 -0.37
CA LEU A 219 -21.57 15.00 -0.34
C LEU A 219 -22.37 15.57 0.84
N LYS A 220 -21.71 16.18 1.82
CA LYS A 220 -22.35 16.79 3.00
C LYS A 220 -22.82 18.25 2.77
N LYS A 221 -22.55 18.81 1.62
CA LYS A 221 -23.02 20.12 1.18
C LYS A 221 -24.23 19.98 0.26
#